data_01179614e261f2e65799e1137747e4eb
#
_entry.id   01179614e261f2e65799e1137747e4eb
#
_cell.length_a   1.000
_cell.length_b   1.000
_cell.length_c   1.000
_cell.angle_alpha   90.00
_cell.angle_beta   90.00
_cell.angle_gamma   90.00
#
_symmetry.space_group_name_H-M   'P 1'
#
loop_
_entity.id
_entity.type
_entity.pdbx_description
1 polymer ?
#
loop_
_entity_poly.entity_id
_entity_poly.type
_entity_poly.pdbx_seq_one_letter_code
_entity_poly.pdbx_strand_id
1 'polypeptide(L)'
;PVVPTIASQFADAGVDSLWEMMANLLNARFGTRFSSSEPHLGEDGLPKRDAPIPPERQGYLAEVASTVRNYHKRSNDIARSVRKVQQLEASAKILESSEKQSAYKDLIDAARGMRDSIPEQAWISLEEFDSKAKDYRSGQTSYSVRGVEIPVKTTHETLSGTKVPRVALPTTEDWGDRLLWIRKENAPGSFPYTGGVFPFRREDELPVRMFAGEGSAERTNKRYHFLSKDQSFNRLSVAFDSPSLYGSDPQERLDIFGKVCESGVSI
;
A
#
# COMPACT_ATOMS: atom_id res chain seq x y z
N PRO A 1 35.26 -27.48 -11.74
CA PRO A 1 34.92 -27.19 -10.37
C PRO A 1 33.41 -26.87 -10.23
N VAL A 2 32.81 -27.22 -9.12
CA VAL A 2 31.40 -26.93 -8.79
C VAL A 2 31.41 -25.88 -7.67
N VAL A 3 30.70 -24.78 -7.89
CA VAL A 3 30.59 -23.71 -6.92
C VAL A 3 29.15 -23.68 -6.40
N PRO A 4 28.91 -23.87 -5.09
CA PRO A 4 27.59 -23.76 -4.53
C PRO A 4 27.15 -22.29 -4.49
N THR A 5 25.93 -21.99 -4.96
CA THR A 5 25.32 -20.67 -4.91
C THR A 5 23.94 -20.75 -4.26
N ILE A 6 23.54 -19.70 -3.56
CA ILE A 6 22.24 -19.62 -2.88
C ILE A 6 21.42 -18.47 -3.48
N ALA A 7 20.52 -18.79 -4.39
CA ALA A 7 19.72 -17.83 -5.12
C ALA A 7 18.79 -16.95 -4.22
N SER A 8 18.43 -17.42 -3.04
CA SER A 8 17.63 -16.68 -2.07
C SER A 8 18.44 -15.70 -1.21
N GLN A 9 19.75 -15.71 -1.31
CA GLN A 9 20.63 -14.80 -0.57
C GLN A 9 21.10 -13.67 -1.50
N PHE A 10 20.83 -12.45 -1.12
CA PHE A 10 21.42 -11.28 -1.77
C PHE A 10 22.91 -11.20 -1.39
N ALA A 11 23.78 -10.87 -2.37
CA ALA A 11 25.24 -10.86 -2.20
C ALA A 11 25.77 -12.21 -1.67
N ASP A 12 25.41 -13.30 -2.34
CA ASP A 12 25.89 -14.64 -2.00
C ASP A 12 27.38 -14.80 -2.32
N ALA A 13 28.17 -15.23 -1.34
CA ALA A 13 29.59 -15.47 -1.49
C ALA A 13 29.93 -16.53 -2.55
N GLY A 14 29.00 -17.47 -2.83
CA GLY A 14 29.15 -18.45 -3.89
C GLY A 14 29.07 -17.81 -5.28
N VAL A 15 28.21 -16.82 -5.46
CA VAL A 15 28.12 -16.05 -6.73
C VAL A 15 29.40 -15.24 -6.95
N ASP A 16 29.93 -14.62 -5.92
CA ASP A 16 31.19 -13.86 -5.98
C ASP A 16 32.37 -14.78 -6.33
N SER A 17 32.46 -15.95 -5.71
CA SER A 17 33.47 -16.96 -6.01
C SER A 17 33.35 -17.50 -7.45
N LEU A 18 32.13 -17.69 -7.94
CA LEU A 18 31.87 -18.11 -9.32
C LEU A 18 32.35 -17.02 -10.30
N TRP A 19 32.05 -15.76 -10.03
CA TRP A 19 32.51 -14.63 -10.84
C TRP A 19 34.04 -14.56 -10.88
N GLU A 20 34.72 -14.67 -9.74
CA GLU A 20 36.16 -14.65 -9.67
C GLU A 20 36.80 -15.79 -10.48
N MET A 21 36.26 -17.01 -10.37
CA MET A 21 36.72 -18.15 -11.17
C MET A 21 36.54 -17.90 -12.68
N MET A 22 35.37 -17.34 -13.07
CA MET A 22 35.10 -17.02 -14.48
C MET A 22 36.06 -15.92 -14.99
N ALA A 23 36.28 -14.86 -14.22
CA ALA A 23 37.15 -13.77 -14.55
C ALA A 23 38.60 -14.26 -14.73
N ASN A 24 39.08 -15.07 -13.80
CA ASN A 24 40.43 -15.68 -13.90
C ASN A 24 40.60 -16.57 -15.13
N LEU A 25 39.59 -17.37 -15.45
CA LEU A 25 39.60 -18.25 -16.60
C LEU A 25 39.57 -17.47 -17.93
N LEU A 26 38.80 -16.42 -18.02
CA LEU A 26 38.74 -15.53 -19.18
C LEU A 26 40.05 -14.76 -19.35
N ASN A 27 40.63 -14.26 -18.28
CA ASN A 27 41.94 -13.58 -18.31
C ASN A 27 43.04 -14.50 -18.79
N ALA A 28 43.07 -15.75 -18.30
CA ALA A 28 44.08 -16.72 -18.71
C ALA A 28 43.91 -17.18 -20.15
N ARG A 29 42.68 -17.34 -20.65
CA ARG A 29 42.40 -17.91 -21.97
C ARG A 29 42.38 -16.88 -23.11
N PHE A 30 41.94 -15.67 -22.81
CA PHE A 30 41.72 -14.62 -23.83
C PHE A 30 42.52 -13.34 -23.58
N GLY A 31 43.36 -13.29 -22.56
CA GLY A 31 44.18 -12.11 -22.24
C GLY A 31 43.34 -10.89 -21.80
N THR A 32 42.09 -11.12 -21.36
CA THR A 32 41.22 -10.05 -20.81
C THR A 32 41.77 -9.54 -19.46
N ARG A 33 41.31 -8.39 -19.02
CA ARG A 33 41.72 -7.78 -17.75
C ARG A 33 40.50 -7.55 -16.84
N PHE A 34 39.73 -8.59 -16.59
CA PHE A 34 38.67 -8.51 -15.57
C PHE A 34 39.32 -8.50 -14.19
N SER A 35 39.04 -7.47 -13.42
CA SER A 35 39.41 -7.44 -11.99
C SER A 35 38.21 -7.89 -11.15
N SER A 36 38.42 -8.84 -10.24
CA SER A 36 37.53 -9.02 -9.11
C SER A 36 37.98 -8.04 -8.01
N SER A 37 37.04 -7.31 -7.39
CA SER A 37 37.33 -6.67 -6.13
C SER A 37 37.64 -7.78 -5.12
N GLU A 38 38.77 -7.70 -4.42
CA GLU A 38 39.08 -8.67 -3.38
C GLU A 38 37.93 -8.75 -2.38
N PRO A 39 37.47 -9.96 -2.05
CA PRO A 39 36.43 -10.11 -1.05
C PRO A 39 36.96 -9.54 0.26
N HIS A 40 36.25 -8.57 0.84
CA HIS A 40 36.55 -8.09 2.18
C HIS A 40 36.29 -9.24 3.16
N LEU A 41 37.38 -9.82 3.67
CA LEU A 41 37.28 -10.85 4.71
C LEU A 41 36.99 -10.21 6.07
N GLY A 42 36.03 -10.77 6.79
CA GLY A 42 35.79 -10.43 8.18
C GLY A 42 36.93 -10.89 9.10
N GLU A 43 36.90 -10.50 10.36
CA GLU A 43 37.88 -10.92 11.38
C GLU A 43 37.91 -12.46 11.58
N ASP A 44 36.85 -13.14 11.19
CA ASP A 44 36.69 -14.59 11.19
C ASP A 44 37.25 -15.28 9.93
N GLY A 45 37.83 -14.52 9.00
CA GLY A 45 38.36 -15.02 7.72
C GLY A 45 37.28 -15.41 6.71
N LEU A 46 36.01 -15.17 7.01
CA LEU A 46 34.90 -15.38 6.07
C LEU A 46 34.64 -14.11 5.27
N PRO A 47 34.15 -14.21 4.03
CA PRO A 47 33.79 -13.05 3.23
C PRO A 47 32.83 -12.15 3.99
N LYS A 48 33.24 -10.91 4.29
CA LYS A 48 32.37 -9.93 4.92
C LYS A 48 31.24 -9.58 3.96
N ARG A 49 30.04 -9.89 4.36
CA ARG A 49 28.86 -9.59 3.59
C ARG A 49 28.50 -8.11 3.77
N ASP A 50 28.96 -7.26 2.90
CA ASP A 50 28.41 -5.91 2.74
C ASP A 50 27.09 -6.02 1.96
N ALA A 51 26.15 -6.78 2.53
CA ALA A 51 24.81 -6.85 1.96
C ALA A 51 24.14 -5.47 2.08
N PRO A 52 23.69 -4.86 0.97
CA PRO A 52 22.99 -3.57 1.03
C PRO A 52 21.69 -3.65 1.84
N ILE A 53 21.21 -4.85 2.11
CA ILE A 53 20.09 -5.11 3.03
C ILE A 53 20.65 -5.78 4.28
N PRO A 54 20.56 -5.15 5.46
CA PRO A 54 20.98 -5.74 6.72
C PRO A 54 20.33 -7.12 6.93
N PRO A 55 21.05 -8.10 7.53
CA PRO A 55 20.55 -9.46 7.73
C PRO A 55 19.18 -9.52 8.42
N GLU A 56 18.95 -8.63 9.39
CA GLU A 56 17.68 -8.51 10.12
C GLU A 56 16.51 -8.02 9.24
N ARG A 57 16.80 -7.47 8.06
CA ARG A 57 15.79 -6.97 7.12
C ARG A 57 15.62 -7.81 5.86
N GLN A 58 16.37 -8.88 5.71
CA GLN A 58 16.27 -9.76 4.52
C GLN A 58 14.88 -10.41 4.38
N GLY A 59 14.23 -10.68 5.52
CA GLY A 59 12.87 -11.22 5.57
C GLY A 59 11.73 -10.19 5.59
N TYR A 60 12.03 -8.89 5.49
CA TYR A 60 11.05 -7.82 5.73
C TYR A 60 9.79 -7.92 4.86
N LEU A 61 9.93 -8.17 3.57
CA LEU A 61 8.76 -8.30 2.68
C LEU A 61 7.92 -9.56 3.00
N ALA A 62 8.56 -10.65 3.38
CA ALA A 62 7.87 -11.86 3.81
C ALA A 62 7.14 -11.64 5.14
N GLU A 63 7.72 -10.90 6.06
CA GLU A 63 7.10 -10.50 7.33
C GLU A 63 5.87 -9.62 7.10
N VAL A 64 5.99 -8.59 6.26
CA VAL A 64 4.86 -7.73 5.87
C VAL A 64 3.73 -8.56 5.25
N ALA A 65 4.05 -9.42 4.28
CA ALA A 65 3.06 -10.27 3.62
C ALA A 65 2.37 -11.22 4.61
N SER A 66 3.12 -11.82 5.52
CA SER A 66 2.59 -12.72 6.55
C SER A 66 1.69 -11.98 7.54
N THR A 67 2.11 -10.80 7.98
CA THR A 67 1.35 -9.94 8.88
C THR A 67 -0.01 -9.53 8.27
N VAL A 68 -0.01 -9.10 7.01
CA VAL A 68 -1.23 -8.72 6.29
C VAL A 68 -2.17 -9.92 6.11
N ARG A 69 -1.64 -11.08 5.68
CA ARG A 69 -2.43 -12.31 5.52
C ARG A 69 -3.04 -12.77 6.85
N ASN A 70 -2.26 -12.73 7.92
CA ASN A 70 -2.73 -13.09 9.26
C ASN A 70 -3.80 -12.12 9.76
N TYR A 71 -3.64 -10.82 9.52
CA TYR A 71 -4.65 -9.82 9.83
C TYR A 71 -5.97 -10.10 9.10
N HIS A 72 -5.93 -10.37 7.80
CA HIS A 72 -7.14 -10.69 7.03
C HIS A 72 -7.80 -11.99 7.49
N LYS A 73 -7.01 -13.03 7.74
CA LYS A 73 -7.51 -14.30 8.28
C LYS A 73 -8.21 -14.09 9.61
N ARG A 74 -7.54 -13.42 10.56
CA ARG A 74 -8.11 -13.11 11.88
C ARG A 74 -9.39 -12.27 11.78
N SER A 75 -9.42 -11.29 10.87
CA SER A 75 -10.59 -10.45 10.65
C SER A 75 -11.78 -11.26 10.15
N ASN A 76 -11.58 -12.19 9.22
CA ASN A 76 -12.61 -13.10 8.75
C ASN A 76 -13.11 -14.05 9.84
N ASP A 77 -12.21 -14.56 10.69
CA ASP A 77 -12.58 -15.45 11.79
C ASP A 77 -13.43 -14.72 12.84
N ILE A 78 -13.04 -13.50 13.23
CA ILE A 78 -13.82 -12.67 14.15
C ILE A 78 -15.19 -12.34 13.55
N ALA A 79 -15.26 -11.95 12.28
CA ALA A 79 -16.53 -11.65 11.62
C ALA A 79 -17.49 -12.85 11.59
N ARG A 80 -16.96 -14.05 11.35
CA ARG A 80 -17.74 -15.30 11.44
C ARG A 80 -18.29 -15.54 12.86
N SER A 81 -17.48 -15.28 13.88
CA SER A 81 -17.92 -15.42 15.28
C SER A 81 -18.98 -14.39 15.63
N VAL A 82 -18.80 -13.15 15.25
CA VAL A 82 -19.79 -12.06 15.46
C VAL A 82 -21.12 -12.38 14.77
N ARG A 83 -21.09 -12.89 13.54
CA ARG A 83 -22.30 -13.32 12.82
C ARG A 83 -23.04 -14.43 13.56
N LYS A 84 -22.32 -15.40 14.12
CA LYS A 84 -22.94 -16.48 14.91
C LYS A 84 -23.60 -15.92 16.17
N VAL A 85 -23.00 -14.96 16.86
CA VAL A 85 -23.63 -14.29 18.02
C VAL A 85 -24.94 -13.63 17.58
N GLN A 86 -24.92 -12.85 16.49
CA GLN A 86 -26.14 -12.23 15.95
C GLN A 86 -27.24 -13.25 15.64
N GLN A 87 -26.86 -14.39 15.02
CA GLN A 87 -27.81 -15.46 14.70
C GLN A 87 -28.41 -16.11 15.94
N LEU A 88 -27.60 -16.35 16.98
CA LEU A 88 -28.06 -16.90 18.25
C LEU A 88 -29.01 -15.93 18.95
N GLU A 89 -28.67 -14.65 19.03
CA GLU A 89 -29.52 -13.62 19.62
C GLU A 89 -30.83 -13.44 18.86
N ALA A 90 -30.78 -13.45 17.52
CA ALA A 90 -31.97 -13.37 16.67
C ALA A 90 -32.87 -14.59 16.86
N SER A 91 -32.31 -15.79 16.96
CA SER A 91 -33.04 -17.03 17.22
C SER A 91 -33.66 -17.04 18.62
N ALA A 92 -32.91 -16.58 19.62
CA ALA A 92 -33.43 -16.45 20.98
C ALA A 92 -34.62 -15.49 21.02
N LYS A 93 -34.54 -14.36 20.33
CA LYS A 93 -35.60 -13.35 20.27
C LYS A 93 -36.90 -13.89 19.69
N ILE A 94 -36.84 -14.83 18.75
CA ILE A 94 -38.04 -15.51 18.20
C ILE A 94 -38.69 -16.41 19.27
N LEU A 95 -37.88 -17.01 20.17
CA LEU A 95 -38.36 -17.91 21.20
C LEU A 95 -38.80 -17.18 22.48
N GLU A 96 -38.51 -15.88 22.63
CA GLU A 96 -38.81 -15.09 23.83
C GLU A 96 -40.30 -15.11 24.20
N SER A 97 -41.17 -15.09 23.19
CA SER A 97 -42.63 -15.15 23.33
C SER A 97 -43.21 -16.55 23.31
N SER A 98 -42.38 -17.59 23.26
CA SER A 98 -42.84 -18.97 23.20
C SER A 98 -42.78 -19.71 24.53
N GLU A 99 -43.50 -20.82 24.66
CA GLU A 99 -43.42 -21.68 25.85
C GLU A 99 -42.06 -22.41 26.04
N LYS A 100 -41.11 -22.19 25.11
CA LYS A 100 -39.79 -22.85 25.09
C LYS A 100 -38.71 -22.06 25.84
N GLN A 101 -39.02 -21.69 27.09
CA GLN A 101 -38.14 -20.84 27.92
C GLN A 101 -36.75 -21.44 28.16
N SER A 102 -36.61 -22.77 28.22
CA SER A 102 -35.32 -23.46 28.35
C SER A 102 -34.44 -23.22 27.12
N ALA A 103 -34.99 -23.42 25.92
CA ALA A 103 -34.25 -23.21 24.66
C ALA A 103 -33.83 -21.73 24.47
N TYR A 104 -34.68 -20.79 24.88
CA TYR A 104 -34.32 -19.36 24.92
C TYR A 104 -33.06 -19.13 25.75
N LYS A 105 -33.07 -19.66 27.01
CA LYS A 105 -31.95 -19.50 27.92
C LYS A 105 -30.66 -20.13 27.38
N ASP A 106 -30.74 -21.33 26.83
CA ASP A 106 -29.63 -22.04 26.26
C ASP A 106 -28.97 -21.24 25.11
N LEU A 107 -29.78 -20.61 24.24
CA LEU A 107 -29.31 -19.78 23.14
C LEU A 107 -28.63 -18.48 23.65
N ILE A 108 -29.19 -17.83 24.65
CA ILE A 108 -28.60 -16.62 25.25
C ILE A 108 -27.29 -16.94 25.96
N ASP A 109 -27.21 -18.05 26.69
CA ASP A 109 -25.97 -18.44 27.38
C ASP A 109 -24.87 -18.84 26.35
N ALA A 110 -25.25 -19.50 25.25
CA ALA A 110 -24.32 -19.78 24.13
C ALA A 110 -23.85 -18.49 23.45
N ALA A 111 -24.74 -17.54 23.21
CA ALA A 111 -24.40 -16.24 22.62
C ALA A 111 -23.43 -15.47 23.52
N ARG A 112 -23.69 -15.44 24.82
CA ARG A 112 -22.84 -14.78 25.83
C ARG A 112 -21.43 -15.40 25.84
N GLY A 113 -21.34 -16.74 25.97
CA GLY A 113 -20.04 -17.43 25.97
C GLY A 113 -19.23 -17.18 24.70
N MET A 114 -19.90 -17.11 23.54
CA MET A 114 -19.24 -16.79 22.28
C MET A 114 -18.83 -15.31 22.21
N ARG A 115 -19.66 -14.39 22.71
CA ARG A 115 -19.38 -12.95 22.79
C ARG A 115 -18.13 -12.67 23.60
N ASP A 116 -17.95 -13.35 24.75
CA ASP A 116 -16.79 -13.19 25.63
C ASP A 116 -15.48 -13.66 24.98
N SER A 117 -15.56 -14.56 24.00
CA SER A 117 -14.39 -15.01 23.23
C SER A 117 -13.93 -14.06 22.11
N ILE A 118 -14.74 -13.06 21.78
CA ILE A 118 -14.49 -12.07 20.72
C ILE A 118 -13.80 -10.84 21.31
N PRO A 119 -12.75 -10.30 20.66
CA PRO A 119 -12.08 -9.10 21.14
C PRO A 119 -13.06 -7.92 21.33
N GLU A 120 -12.98 -7.25 22.48
CA GLU A 120 -13.83 -6.11 22.84
C GLU A 120 -13.81 -5.01 21.76
N GLN A 121 -12.66 -4.75 21.15
CA GLN A 121 -12.51 -3.76 20.08
C GLN A 121 -13.44 -4.04 18.88
N ALA A 122 -13.80 -5.29 18.61
CA ALA A 122 -14.74 -5.62 17.54
C ALA A 122 -16.15 -5.15 17.86
N TRP A 123 -16.56 -5.25 19.12
CA TRP A 123 -17.86 -4.77 19.60
C TRP A 123 -17.94 -3.26 19.60
N ILE A 124 -16.93 -2.57 20.13
CA ILE A 124 -16.82 -1.11 20.09
C ILE A 124 -16.95 -0.61 18.65
N SER A 125 -16.23 -1.24 17.71
CA SER A 125 -16.28 -0.85 16.31
C SER A 125 -17.67 -1.02 15.69
N LEU A 126 -18.42 -2.06 16.08
CA LEU A 126 -19.80 -2.27 15.62
C LEU A 126 -20.78 -1.27 16.21
N GLU A 127 -20.64 -0.95 17.49
CA GLU A 127 -21.48 0.05 18.17
C GLU A 127 -21.28 1.45 17.56
N GLU A 128 -20.05 1.81 17.21
CA GLU A 128 -19.73 3.07 16.54
C GLU A 128 -20.14 3.12 15.08
N PHE A 129 -20.42 1.96 14.45
CA PHE A 129 -20.67 1.89 13.01
C PHE A 129 -21.83 2.78 12.56
N ASP A 130 -22.96 2.72 13.26
CA ASP A 130 -24.16 3.46 12.86
C ASP A 130 -23.95 4.98 12.99
N SER A 131 -23.22 5.43 14.00
CA SER A 131 -22.83 6.84 14.13
C SER A 131 -21.92 7.29 12.98
N LYS A 132 -20.86 6.53 12.68
CA LYS A 132 -19.95 6.81 11.56
C LYS A 132 -20.69 6.78 10.23
N ALA A 133 -21.58 5.82 10.03
CA ALA A 133 -22.38 5.73 8.81
C ALA A 133 -23.30 6.94 8.63
N LYS A 134 -23.86 7.47 9.71
CA LYS A 134 -24.67 8.68 9.70
C LYS A 134 -23.83 9.90 9.31
N ASP A 135 -22.61 10.02 9.86
CA ASP A 135 -21.68 11.11 9.53
C ASP A 135 -21.29 11.08 8.04
N TYR A 136 -21.00 9.90 7.50
CA TYR A 136 -20.70 9.78 6.06
C TYR A 136 -21.89 10.09 5.16
N ARG A 137 -23.14 9.87 5.62
CA ARG A 137 -24.37 10.20 4.87
C ARG A 137 -24.80 11.66 5.00
N SER A 138 -24.29 12.38 6.00
CA SER A 138 -24.71 13.77 6.29
C SER A 138 -24.33 14.77 5.19
N GLY A 139 -23.46 14.40 4.27
CA GLY A 139 -22.96 15.28 3.20
C GLY A 139 -21.69 16.04 3.60
N GLN A 140 -21.40 16.18 4.88
CA GLN A 140 -20.21 16.84 5.39
C GLN A 140 -19.77 16.20 6.71
N THR A 141 -18.46 16.07 6.90
CA THR A 141 -17.83 15.64 8.16
C THR A 141 -16.64 16.53 8.46
N SER A 142 -16.07 16.43 9.65
CA SER A 142 -14.80 17.10 9.97
C SER A 142 -13.80 16.13 10.54
N TYR A 143 -12.53 16.47 10.42
CA TYR A 143 -11.44 15.79 11.12
C TYR A 143 -10.47 16.83 11.68
N SER A 144 -9.84 16.51 12.80
CA SER A 144 -8.92 17.43 13.49
C SER A 144 -7.47 17.14 13.10
N VAL A 145 -6.74 18.20 12.72
CA VAL A 145 -5.28 18.15 12.50
C VAL A 145 -4.64 19.22 13.36
N ARG A 146 -3.81 18.81 14.31
CA ARG A 146 -3.11 19.71 15.22
C ARG A 146 -4.05 20.70 15.95
N GLY A 147 -5.25 20.24 16.29
CA GLY A 147 -6.27 21.05 16.98
C GLY A 147 -7.10 21.95 16.07
N VAL A 148 -6.89 21.90 14.75
CA VAL A 148 -7.71 22.62 13.77
C VAL A 148 -8.71 21.67 13.15
N GLU A 149 -10.00 21.98 13.24
CA GLU A 149 -11.10 21.26 12.58
C GLU A 149 -11.12 21.57 11.09
N ILE A 150 -11.01 20.53 10.27
CA ILE A 150 -11.05 20.63 8.80
C ILE A 150 -12.36 20.02 8.32
N PRO A 151 -13.31 20.82 7.82
CA PRO A 151 -14.53 20.31 7.24
C PRO A 151 -14.25 19.65 5.88
N VAL A 152 -14.89 18.52 5.62
CA VAL A 152 -14.77 17.77 4.37
C VAL A 152 -16.14 17.33 3.88
N LYS A 153 -16.40 17.50 2.60
CA LYS A 153 -17.61 16.97 1.97
C LYS A 153 -17.52 15.45 1.84
N THR A 154 -18.58 14.76 2.21
CA THR A 154 -18.71 13.30 2.09
C THR A 154 -19.46 12.86 0.85
N THR A 155 -19.89 13.82 0.03
CA THR A 155 -20.56 13.59 -1.25
C THR A 155 -19.82 14.29 -2.39
N HIS A 156 -19.93 13.75 -3.60
CA HIS A 156 -19.50 14.35 -4.85
C HIS A 156 -20.72 14.55 -5.73
N GLU A 157 -20.82 15.70 -6.37
CA GLU A 157 -21.88 15.99 -7.33
C GLU A 157 -21.39 15.67 -8.76
N THR A 158 -22.16 14.88 -9.47
CA THR A 158 -21.90 14.54 -10.87
C THR A 158 -22.30 15.68 -11.80
N LEU A 159 -21.91 15.62 -13.07
CA LEU A 159 -22.33 16.57 -14.09
C LEU A 159 -23.84 16.65 -14.28
N SER A 160 -24.57 15.57 -13.93
CA SER A 160 -26.03 15.52 -13.96
C SER A 160 -26.71 16.04 -12.68
N GLY A 161 -25.93 16.57 -11.72
CA GLY A 161 -26.47 17.04 -10.45
C GLY A 161 -26.75 15.94 -9.41
N THR A 162 -26.40 14.70 -9.69
CA THR A 162 -26.59 13.59 -8.75
C THR A 162 -25.53 13.59 -7.68
N LYS A 163 -25.92 13.56 -6.39
CA LYS A 163 -25.01 13.46 -5.26
C LYS A 163 -24.62 12.00 -5.04
N VAL A 164 -23.34 11.69 -5.18
CA VAL A 164 -22.77 10.37 -4.97
C VAL A 164 -21.94 10.38 -3.68
N PRO A 165 -22.18 9.45 -2.74
CA PRO A 165 -21.36 9.32 -1.54
C PRO A 165 -19.90 9.00 -1.89
N ARG A 166 -18.96 9.60 -1.17
CA ARG A 166 -17.52 9.29 -1.30
C ARG A 166 -17.12 7.98 -0.62
N VAL A 167 -17.96 7.52 0.32
CA VAL A 167 -17.76 6.28 1.05
C VAL A 167 -18.88 5.32 0.70
N ALA A 168 -18.54 4.16 0.17
CA ALA A 168 -19.49 3.09 -0.10
C ALA A 168 -19.80 2.36 1.21
N LEU A 169 -20.91 2.72 1.85
CA LEU A 169 -21.37 2.08 3.07
C LEU A 169 -22.11 0.78 2.75
N PRO A 170 -21.90 -0.30 3.54
CA PRO A 170 -22.67 -1.52 3.39
C PRO A 170 -24.15 -1.28 3.74
N THR A 171 -25.02 -1.88 2.97
CA THR A 171 -26.46 -1.84 3.21
C THR A 171 -26.97 -3.03 4.03
N THR A 172 -26.07 -3.96 4.35
CA THR A 172 -26.39 -5.17 5.11
C THR A 172 -26.63 -4.89 6.58
N GLU A 173 -27.52 -5.68 7.19
CA GLU A 173 -27.75 -5.73 8.64
C GLU A 173 -26.86 -6.77 9.33
N ASP A 174 -26.14 -7.57 8.58
CA ASP A 174 -25.22 -8.59 9.09
C ASP A 174 -24.02 -7.96 9.81
N TRP A 175 -23.86 -8.28 11.09
CA TRP A 175 -22.78 -7.73 11.92
C TRP A 175 -21.39 -8.16 11.44
N GLY A 176 -21.29 -9.38 10.90
CA GLY A 176 -20.03 -9.88 10.36
C GLY A 176 -19.59 -9.09 9.13
N ASP A 177 -20.51 -8.77 8.23
CA ASP A 177 -20.22 -7.98 7.04
C ASP A 177 -19.89 -6.52 7.38
N ARG A 178 -20.62 -5.92 8.33
CA ARG A 178 -20.32 -4.57 8.86
C ARG A 178 -18.92 -4.53 9.47
N LEU A 179 -18.58 -5.54 10.27
CA LEU A 179 -17.26 -5.63 10.90
C LEU A 179 -16.15 -5.83 9.86
N LEU A 180 -16.37 -6.67 8.84
CA LEU A 180 -15.41 -6.82 7.74
C LEU A 180 -15.22 -5.52 6.97
N TRP A 181 -16.28 -4.75 6.75
CA TRP A 181 -16.17 -3.45 6.11
C TRP A 181 -15.28 -2.51 6.92
N ILE A 182 -15.48 -2.45 8.25
CA ILE A 182 -14.66 -1.61 9.14
C ILE A 182 -13.19 -2.06 9.15
N ARG A 183 -12.95 -3.39 9.20
CA ARG A 183 -11.62 -3.97 9.32
C ARG A 183 -10.87 -4.09 7.99
N LYS A 184 -11.48 -3.71 6.89
CA LYS A 184 -10.82 -3.53 5.58
C LYS A 184 -10.58 -2.03 5.32
N GLU A 185 -9.96 -1.72 4.20
CA GLU A 185 -9.58 -0.36 3.81
C GLU A 185 -10.77 0.47 3.28
N ASN A 186 -11.87 0.52 4.00
CA ASN A 186 -13.10 1.16 3.55
C ASN A 186 -13.47 2.43 4.33
N ALA A 187 -13.00 2.55 5.58
CA ALA A 187 -13.38 3.65 6.46
C ALA A 187 -12.29 4.72 6.51
N PRO A 188 -12.45 5.86 5.81
CA PRO A 188 -11.47 6.94 5.83
C PRO A 188 -11.12 7.41 7.24
N GLY A 189 -9.83 7.61 7.50
CA GLY A 189 -9.33 8.04 8.81
C GLY A 189 -9.30 6.96 9.90
N SER A 190 -9.71 5.74 9.59
CA SER A 190 -9.68 4.60 10.53
C SER A 190 -8.76 3.51 10.00
N PHE A 191 -7.97 2.88 10.89
CA PHE A 191 -7.17 1.72 10.51
C PHE A 191 -8.05 0.58 9.98
N PRO A 192 -7.69 -0.10 8.90
CA PRO A 192 -6.45 -0.06 8.11
C PRO A 192 -6.51 0.79 6.83
N TYR A 193 -7.32 1.83 6.75
CA TYR A 193 -7.45 2.67 5.57
C TYR A 193 -6.12 3.31 5.16
N THR A 194 -5.71 3.15 3.91
CA THR A 194 -4.42 3.59 3.37
C THR A 194 -4.52 4.58 2.21
N GLY A 195 -5.68 5.19 2.01
CA GLY A 195 -5.96 6.10 0.89
C GLY A 195 -5.24 7.45 0.92
N GLY A 196 -4.32 7.67 1.86
CA GLY A 196 -3.50 8.87 1.97
C GLY A 196 -3.28 9.33 3.40
N VAL A 197 -2.61 10.46 3.56
CA VAL A 197 -2.31 11.06 4.87
C VAL A 197 -3.55 11.64 5.54
N PHE A 198 -4.55 12.03 4.73
CA PHE A 198 -5.81 12.59 5.19
C PHE A 198 -6.96 11.61 4.98
N PRO A 199 -8.00 11.63 5.83
CA PRO A 199 -9.15 10.75 5.70
C PRO A 199 -9.83 10.84 4.34
N PHE A 200 -9.93 12.06 3.80
CA PHE A 200 -10.49 12.30 2.48
C PHE A 200 -9.51 13.06 1.61
N ARG A 201 -9.58 12.80 0.31
CA ARG A 201 -8.82 13.57 -0.68
C ARG A 201 -9.28 15.02 -0.67
N ARG A 202 -8.35 15.97 -0.68
CA ARG A 202 -8.66 17.38 -0.79
C ARG A 202 -9.33 17.69 -2.14
N GLU A 203 -10.32 18.58 -2.16
CA GLU A 203 -11.05 18.93 -3.38
C GLU A 203 -10.27 19.87 -4.29
N ASP A 204 -9.47 20.74 -3.68
CA ASP A 204 -8.60 21.73 -4.32
C ASP A 204 -7.26 21.15 -4.80
N GLU A 205 -6.91 19.96 -4.38
CA GLU A 205 -5.81 19.18 -4.93
C GLU A 205 -6.32 18.26 -6.05
N LEU A 206 -6.66 18.80 -7.18
CA LEU A 206 -6.65 17.99 -8.40
C LEU A 206 -5.20 17.53 -8.61
N PRO A 207 -4.90 16.22 -8.55
CA PRO A 207 -3.58 15.75 -8.93
C PRO A 207 -3.49 15.77 -10.45
N VAL A 208 -3.49 16.93 -11.04
CA VAL A 208 -3.03 17.03 -12.41
C VAL A 208 -1.52 16.87 -12.35
N ARG A 209 -1.10 15.61 -12.39
CA ARG A 209 0.28 15.27 -12.61
C ARG A 209 0.53 15.37 -14.09
N MET A 210 1.10 16.46 -14.52
CA MET A 210 1.67 16.52 -15.86
C MET A 210 2.95 15.73 -15.89
N PHE A 211 2.94 14.74 -16.74
CA PHE A 211 4.03 13.82 -16.94
C PHE A 211 4.48 13.98 -18.38
N ALA A 212 5.67 14.42 -18.62
CA ALA A 212 6.53 14.29 -19.77
C ALA A 212 7.35 15.56 -20.03
N GLY A 213 8.51 15.35 -20.63
CA GLY A 213 9.25 16.41 -21.29
C GLY A 213 8.82 16.55 -22.77
N GLU A 214 8.98 17.73 -23.29
CA GLU A 214 8.81 17.99 -24.71
C GLU A 214 10.02 18.77 -25.22
N GLY A 215 10.96 18.08 -25.86
CA GLY A 215 12.14 18.70 -26.43
C GLY A 215 13.11 19.24 -25.36
N SER A 216 13.60 20.47 -25.57
CA SER A 216 14.55 21.11 -24.64
C SER A 216 13.89 21.50 -23.30
N ALA A 217 14.70 21.74 -22.28
CA ALA A 217 14.25 22.19 -20.96
C ALA A 217 13.42 23.49 -21.05
N GLU A 218 13.82 24.42 -21.93
CA GLU A 218 13.10 25.68 -22.15
C GLU A 218 11.68 25.43 -22.72
N ARG A 219 11.57 24.59 -23.72
CA ARG A 219 10.28 24.23 -24.35
C ARG A 219 9.37 23.52 -23.39
N THR A 220 9.89 22.59 -22.64
CA THR A 220 9.17 21.86 -21.59
C THR A 220 8.66 22.80 -20.51
N ASN A 221 9.48 23.75 -20.05
CA ASN A 221 9.08 24.74 -19.07
C ASN A 221 7.93 25.65 -19.59
N LYS A 222 8.04 26.14 -20.82
CA LYS A 222 6.95 26.92 -21.47
C LYS A 222 5.64 26.13 -21.54
N ARG A 223 5.73 24.84 -21.91
CA ARG A 223 4.57 23.95 -21.94
C ARG A 223 3.94 23.77 -20.56
N TYR A 224 4.73 23.55 -19.53
CA TYR A 224 4.24 23.42 -18.18
C TYR A 224 3.53 24.68 -17.69
N HIS A 225 4.10 25.84 -17.89
CA HIS A 225 3.46 27.10 -17.56
C HIS A 225 2.14 27.30 -18.31
N PHE A 226 2.09 26.96 -19.59
CA PHE A 226 0.88 27.07 -20.40
C PHE A 226 -0.25 26.17 -19.89
N LEU A 227 0.07 24.89 -19.61
CA LEU A 227 -0.92 23.90 -19.18
C LEU A 227 -1.38 24.09 -17.74
N SER A 228 -0.56 24.70 -16.88
CA SER A 228 -0.87 24.89 -15.46
C SER A 228 -1.39 26.28 -15.11
N LYS A 229 -1.54 27.16 -16.09
CA LYS A 229 -1.85 28.57 -15.91
C LYS A 229 -3.10 28.83 -15.05
N ASP A 230 -4.15 28.03 -15.23
CA ASP A 230 -5.44 28.24 -14.58
C ASP A 230 -5.66 27.27 -13.39
N GLN A 231 -4.59 26.62 -12.89
CA GLN A 231 -4.68 25.66 -11.79
C GLN A 231 -4.19 26.29 -10.49
N SER A 232 -4.95 26.08 -9.42
CA SER A 232 -4.59 26.55 -8.07
C SER A 232 -3.41 25.78 -7.46
N PHE A 233 -3.18 24.55 -7.93
CA PHE A 233 -2.10 23.68 -7.47
C PHE A 233 -1.58 22.80 -8.61
N ASN A 234 -0.27 22.75 -8.77
CA ASN A 234 0.37 22.00 -9.85
C ASN A 234 1.36 20.98 -9.31
N ARG A 235 1.33 19.77 -9.87
CA ARG A 235 2.39 18.75 -9.73
C ARG A 235 3.01 18.52 -11.09
N LEU A 236 4.20 19.08 -11.29
CA LEU A 236 4.95 18.94 -12.52
C LEU A 236 6.05 17.91 -12.33
N SER A 237 6.08 16.91 -13.21
CA SER A 237 7.11 15.87 -13.20
C SER A 237 7.80 15.86 -14.55
N VAL A 238 9.12 15.92 -14.54
CA VAL A 238 9.96 15.84 -15.74
C VAL A 238 10.39 14.39 -15.94
N ALA A 239 10.21 13.87 -17.14
CA ALA A 239 10.87 12.67 -17.59
C ALA A 239 12.09 13.08 -18.42
N PHE A 240 13.25 12.56 -18.10
CA PHE A 240 14.47 12.79 -18.85
C PHE A 240 14.54 11.87 -20.05
N ASP A 241 15.19 12.32 -21.13
CA ASP A 241 15.49 11.45 -22.25
C ASP A 241 16.54 10.39 -21.88
N SER A 242 16.72 9.41 -22.76
CA SER A 242 17.65 8.32 -22.50
C SER A 242 19.10 8.78 -22.33
N PRO A 243 19.64 9.72 -23.15
CA PRO A 243 20.99 10.24 -22.92
C PRO A 243 21.17 10.86 -21.54
N SER A 244 20.25 11.73 -21.08
CA SER A 244 20.31 12.34 -19.76
C SER A 244 20.22 11.29 -18.63
N LEU A 245 19.37 10.27 -18.78
CA LEU A 245 19.23 9.20 -17.79
C LEU A 245 20.50 8.37 -17.63
N TYR A 246 21.25 8.18 -18.70
CA TYR A 246 22.51 7.43 -18.67
C TYR A 246 23.73 8.31 -18.40
N GLY A 247 23.55 9.62 -18.18
CA GLY A 247 24.64 10.54 -17.95
C GLY A 247 25.58 10.69 -19.15
N SER A 248 25.05 10.51 -20.36
CA SER A 248 25.83 10.60 -21.60
C SER A 248 25.64 11.98 -22.24
N ASP A 249 26.74 12.64 -22.61
CA ASP A 249 26.67 13.85 -23.41
C ASP A 249 26.34 13.49 -24.86
N PRO A 250 25.24 14.03 -25.44
CA PRO A 250 24.85 13.75 -26.81
C PRO A 250 25.89 14.16 -27.84
N GLN A 251 26.81 15.08 -27.54
CA GLN A 251 27.88 15.51 -28.45
C GLN A 251 29.05 14.55 -28.53
N GLU A 252 29.21 13.69 -27.55
CA GLU A 252 30.32 12.73 -27.48
C GLU A 252 30.08 11.45 -28.30
N ARG A 253 28.83 11.16 -28.64
CA ARG A 253 28.42 9.88 -29.25
C ARG A 253 27.42 10.07 -30.38
N LEU A 254 27.82 9.71 -31.58
CA LEU A 254 26.95 9.81 -32.77
C LEU A 254 25.72 8.88 -32.72
N ASP A 255 25.85 7.72 -32.05
CA ASP A 255 24.78 6.73 -31.94
C ASP A 255 23.62 7.16 -31.01
N ILE A 256 23.82 8.17 -30.17
CA ILE A 256 22.80 8.71 -29.26
C ILE A 256 22.17 10.03 -29.75
N PHE A 257 22.74 10.64 -30.79
CA PHE A 257 22.27 11.93 -31.30
C PHE A 257 20.79 11.92 -31.69
N GLY A 258 20.31 10.85 -32.32
CA GLY A 258 18.89 10.70 -32.66
C GLY A 258 17.95 10.39 -31.47
N LYS A 259 18.50 10.16 -30.28
CA LYS A 259 17.72 9.83 -29.08
C LYS A 259 17.55 11.04 -28.15
N VAL A 260 18.19 12.16 -28.48
CA VAL A 260 18.10 13.40 -27.71
C VAL A 260 16.68 13.94 -27.82
N CYS A 261 16.05 14.22 -26.70
CA CYS A 261 14.68 14.72 -26.61
C CYS A 261 13.59 13.75 -27.13
N GLU A 262 13.92 12.49 -27.48
CA GLU A 262 12.95 11.57 -28.07
C GLU A 262 11.89 11.09 -27.07
N SER A 263 12.31 10.72 -25.85
CA SER A 263 11.44 10.14 -24.83
C SER A 263 11.34 10.98 -23.54
N GLY A 264 11.83 12.19 -23.56
CA GLY A 264 11.87 13.07 -22.40
C GLY A 264 12.61 14.37 -22.67
N VAL A 265 12.99 15.05 -21.60
CA VAL A 265 13.77 16.30 -21.65
C VAL A 265 15.25 16.00 -21.63
N SER A 266 16.00 16.60 -22.52
CA SER A 266 17.46 16.61 -22.45
C SER A 266 17.91 17.70 -21.49
N ILE A 267 18.78 17.34 -20.55
CA ILE A 267 19.39 18.24 -19.55
C ILE A 267 20.89 18.19 -19.71
#